data_bd2d80969c0617c28e2b65b754061b2e
#
_entry.id   bd2d80969c0617c28e2b65b754061b2e
#
_cell.length_a   1.000
_cell.length_b   1.000
_cell.length_c   1.000
_cell.angle_alpha   90.00
_cell.angle_beta   90.00
_cell.angle_gamma   90.00
#
_symmetry.space_group_name_H-M   'P 1'
#
loop_
_entity.id
_entity.type
_entity.pdbx_description
1 polymer ?
#
loop_
_entity_poly.entity_id
_entity_poly.type
_entity_poly.pdbx_seq_one_letter_code
_entity_poly.pdbx_strand_id
1 'polypeptide(L)' 'MQVELYYYDECGYCQSVLNCITNLQLEGKVVRKNIRENPQYEAELVRLSGAKTVPVLVIDGQPMRGSEEINQFLVAKFL' A
#
# COMPACT_ATOMS: atom_id res chain seq x y z
N MET A 1 -0.31 15.04 -3.33
CA MET A 1 0.47 13.87 -2.89
C MET A 1 -0.12 12.61 -3.50
N GLN A 2 0.71 11.80 -4.14
CA GLN A 2 0.26 10.56 -4.74
C GLN A 2 0.60 9.40 -3.81
N VAL A 3 -0.41 8.61 -3.46
CA VAL A 3 -0.26 7.50 -2.51
C VAL A 3 -0.78 6.23 -3.16
N GLU A 4 0.08 5.21 -3.22
CA GLU A 4 -0.23 3.93 -3.87
C GLU A 4 0.08 2.79 -2.92
N LEU A 5 -0.85 1.82 -2.82
CA LEU A 5 -0.65 0.64 -1.99
C LEU A 5 -0.46 -0.59 -2.87
N TYR A 6 0.68 -1.26 -2.72
CA TYR A 6 0.94 -2.54 -3.38
C TYR A 6 0.60 -3.66 -2.41
N TYR A 7 -0.24 -4.60 -2.84
CA TYR A 7 -0.80 -5.61 -1.94
C TYR A 7 -1.31 -6.81 -2.74
N TYR A 8 -1.74 -7.85 -2.03
CA TYR A 8 -2.63 -8.87 -2.58
C TYR A 8 -3.59 -9.32 -1.48
N ASP A 9 -4.72 -9.93 -1.89
CA ASP A 9 -5.85 -10.14 -0.97
C ASP A 9 -5.58 -11.15 0.12
N GLU A 10 -4.78 -12.17 -0.16
CA GLU A 10 -4.52 -13.25 0.79
C GLU A 10 -3.50 -12.89 1.87
N CYS A 11 -2.94 -11.70 1.82
CA CYS A 11 -1.95 -11.25 2.79
C CYS A 11 -2.61 -10.64 4.01
N GLY A 12 -2.39 -11.22 5.17
CA GLY A 12 -2.99 -10.73 6.42
C GLY A 12 -2.55 -9.33 6.80
N TYR A 13 -1.27 -9.03 6.60
CA TYR A 13 -0.76 -7.68 6.87
C TYR A 13 -1.34 -6.66 5.90
N CYS A 14 -1.56 -7.06 4.65
CA CYS A 14 -2.23 -6.19 3.67
C CYS A 14 -3.65 -5.90 4.10
N GLN A 15 -4.37 -6.88 4.65
CA GLN A 15 -5.74 -6.67 5.12
C GLN A 15 -5.80 -5.62 6.21
N SER A 16 -4.82 -5.59 7.10
CA SER A 16 -4.74 -4.57 8.13
C SER A 16 -4.69 -3.16 7.52
N VAL A 17 -3.89 -2.99 6.47
CA VAL A 17 -3.79 -1.69 5.77
C VAL A 17 -5.06 -1.37 5.02
N LEU A 18 -5.64 -2.35 4.34
CA LEU A 18 -6.90 -2.16 3.60
C LEU A 18 -8.03 -1.75 4.55
N ASN A 19 -8.08 -2.36 5.73
CA ASN A 19 -9.07 -1.99 6.74
C ASN A 19 -8.86 -0.56 7.22
N CYS A 20 -7.62 -0.14 7.40
CA CYS A 20 -7.29 1.23 7.78
C CYS A 20 -7.79 2.22 6.71
N ILE A 21 -7.52 1.90 5.44
CA ILE A 21 -7.97 2.74 4.32
C ILE A 21 -9.49 2.86 4.33
N THR A 22 -10.19 1.75 4.51
CA THR A 22 -11.66 1.73 4.55
C THR A 22 -12.18 2.53 5.73
N ASN A 23 -11.62 2.30 6.92
CA ASN A 23 -12.08 2.97 8.15
C ASN A 23 -11.88 4.47 8.11
N LEU A 24 -10.80 4.92 7.46
CA LEU A 24 -10.53 6.35 7.31
C LEU A 24 -11.16 6.93 6.04
N GLN A 25 -11.89 6.13 5.29
CA GLN A 25 -12.58 6.54 4.05
C GLN A 25 -11.60 7.13 3.04
N LEU A 26 -10.48 6.43 2.83
CA LEU A 26 -9.41 6.91 1.95
C LEU A 26 -9.41 6.24 0.57
N GLU A 27 -10.51 5.55 0.19
CA GLU A 27 -10.55 4.84 -1.09
C GLU A 27 -10.30 5.74 -2.30
N GLY A 28 -10.69 6.99 -2.20
CA GLY A 28 -10.46 7.95 -3.28
C GLY A 28 -9.10 8.62 -3.24
N LYS A 29 -8.32 8.38 -2.19
CA LYS A 29 -7.01 9.04 -1.99
C LYS A 29 -5.83 8.09 -2.11
N VAL A 30 -6.07 6.79 -1.97
CA VAL A 30 -5.04 5.76 -2.08
C VAL A 30 -5.36 4.87 -3.27
N VAL A 31 -4.45 4.84 -4.23
CA VAL A 31 -4.58 3.95 -5.38
C VAL A 31 -4.16 2.55 -4.94
N ARG A 32 -5.06 1.58 -5.11
CA ARG A 32 -4.77 0.20 -4.72
C ARG A 32 -4.26 -0.59 -5.92
N LYS A 33 -3.09 -1.21 -5.76
CA LYS A 33 -2.44 -1.98 -6.82
C LYS A 33 -2.22 -3.41 -6.36
N ASN A 34 -3.13 -4.30 -6.77
CA ASN A 34 -3.04 -5.72 -6.44
C ASN A 34 -2.02 -6.38 -7.37
N ILE A 35 -0.90 -6.83 -6.80
CA ILE A 35 0.20 -7.35 -7.59
C ILE A 35 -0.09 -8.71 -8.20
N ARG A 36 -1.14 -9.41 -7.73
CA ARG A 36 -1.55 -10.70 -8.31
C ARG A 36 -2.55 -10.53 -9.44
N GLU A 37 -3.23 -9.39 -9.50
CA GLU A 37 -4.17 -9.12 -10.59
C GLU A 37 -3.48 -8.55 -11.83
N ASN A 38 -2.35 -7.86 -11.64
CA ASN A 38 -1.66 -7.21 -12.74
C ASN A 38 -0.14 -7.40 -12.58
N PRO A 39 0.50 -8.17 -13.50
CA PRO A 39 1.95 -8.42 -13.41
C PRO A 39 2.79 -7.15 -13.45
N GLN A 40 2.29 -6.08 -14.08
CA GLN A 40 3.01 -4.81 -14.11
C GLN A 40 3.15 -4.21 -12.73
N TYR A 41 2.15 -4.42 -11.87
CA TYR A 41 2.21 -3.90 -10.49
C TYR A 41 3.32 -4.59 -9.71
N GLU A 42 3.51 -5.89 -9.91
CA GLU A 42 4.60 -6.60 -9.26
C GLU A 42 5.95 -6.08 -9.74
N ALA A 43 6.09 -5.85 -11.05
CA ALA A 43 7.32 -5.30 -11.60
C ALA A 43 7.61 -3.91 -11.05
N GLU A 44 6.59 -3.06 -10.93
CA GLU A 44 6.73 -1.74 -10.34
C GLU A 44 7.19 -1.83 -8.88
N LEU A 45 6.59 -2.74 -8.13
CA LEU A 45 6.94 -2.93 -6.72
C LEU A 45 8.41 -3.31 -6.57
N VAL A 46 8.87 -4.26 -7.37
CA VAL A 46 10.27 -4.69 -7.32
C VAL A 46 11.21 -3.54 -7.67
N ARG A 47 10.86 -2.76 -8.69
CA ARG A 47 11.67 -1.62 -9.09
C ARG A 47 11.75 -0.56 -8.00
N LEU A 48 10.64 -0.31 -7.31
CA LEU A 48 10.57 0.75 -6.31
C LEU A 48 11.12 0.34 -4.96
N SER A 49 10.89 -0.90 -4.55
CA SER A 49 11.22 -1.35 -3.19
C SER A 49 12.35 -2.38 -3.14
N GLY A 50 12.71 -2.96 -4.28
CA GLY A 50 13.77 -3.97 -4.33
C GLY A 50 13.32 -5.38 -3.99
N ALA A 51 12.04 -5.61 -3.71
CA ALA A 51 11.54 -6.93 -3.32
C ALA A 51 10.06 -7.06 -3.65
N LYS A 52 9.54 -8.30 -3.58
CA LYS A 52 8.13 -8.59 -3.83
C LYS A 52 7.28 -8.60 -2.55
N THR A 53 7.86 -8.21 -1.42
CA THR A 53 7.14 -8.23 -0.15
C THR A 53 6.07 -7.15 -0.11
N VAL A 54 4.93 -7.48 0.48
CA VAL A 54 3.80 -6.58 0.64
C VAL A 54 3.34 -6.62 2.10
N PRO A 55 2.65 -5.60 2.61
CA PRO A 55 2.24 -4.39 1.91
C PRO A 55 3.38 -3.37 1.77
N VAL A 56 3.32 -2.57 0.72
CA VAL A 56 4.21 -1.43 0.55
C VAL A 56 3.38 -0.24 0.12
N LEU A 57 3.50 0.86 0.85
CA LEU A 57 2.87 2.12 0.49
C LEU A 57 3.91 3.00 -0.19
N VAL A 58 3.58 3.50 -1.37
CA VAL A 58 4.49 4.39 -2.10
C VAL A 58 3.90 5.78 -2.07
N ILE A 59 4.65 6.72 -1.49
CA ILE A 59 4.23 8.11 -1.31
C ILE A 59 5.13 8.96 -2.18
N ASP A 60 4.56 9.53 -3.24
CA ASP A 60 5.32 10.35 -4.20
C ASP A 60 6.60 9.65 -4.65
N GLY A 61 6.51 8.35 -4.93
CA GLY A 61 7.62 7.56 -5.42
C GLY A 61 8.50 6.94 -4.34
N GLN A 62 8.25 7.20 -3.07
CA GLN A 62 9.07 6.70 -1.97
C GLN A 62 8.37 5.52 -1.28
N PRO A 63 8.99 4.33 -1.23
CA PRO A 63 8.36 3.16 -0.61
C PRO A 63 8.43 3.19 0.90
N MET A 64 7.35 2.77 1.54
CA MET A 64 7.26 2.57 2.98
C MET A 64 6.78 1.15 3.23
N ARG A 65 7.49 0.41 4.09
CA ARG A 65 7.18 -0.99 4.39
C ARG A 65 6.64 -1.13 5.80
N GLY A 66 5.93 -2.27 6.01
CA GLY A 66 5.42 -2.60 7.34
C GLY A 66 4.03 -2.04 7.55
N SER A 67 3.06 -2.96 7.83
CA SER A 67 1.66 -2.58 7.98
C SER A 67 1.46 -1.57 9.10
N GLU A 68 2.20 -1.73 10.20
CA GLU A 68 2.06 -0.84 11.36
C GLU A 68 2.51 0.58 11.02
N GLU A 69 3.68 0.71 10.38
CA GLU A 69 4.18 2.03 9.99
C GLU A 69 3.28 2.68 8.94
N ILE A 70 2.78 1.88 7.99
CA ILE A 70 1.87 2.38 6.98
C ILE A 70 0.59 2.92 7.63
N ASN A 71 0.02 2.15 8.57
CA ASN A 71 -1.20 2.57 9.24
C ASN A 71 -0.98 3.83 10.05
N GLN A 72 0.15 3.94 10.74
CA GLN A 72 0.50 5.14 11.50
C GLN A 72 0.61 6.36 10.58
N PHE A 73 1.22 6.19 9.42
CA PHE A 73 1.33 7.28 8.45
C PHE A 73 -0.05 7.72 7.98
N LEU A 74 -0.92 6.76 7.63
CA LEU A 74 -2.26 7.08 7.12
C LEU A 74 -3.07 7.83 8.17
N VAL A 75 -3.02 7.38 9.42
CA VAL A 75 -3.73 8.05 10.51
C VAL A 75 -3.20 9.46 10.72
N ALA A 76 -1.87 9.60 10.76
CA ALA A 76 -1.27 10.91 11.03
C ALA A 76 -1.52 11.90 9.89
N LYS A 77 -1.57 11.41 8.65
CA LYS A 77 -1.68 12.29 7.49
C LYS A 77 -3.11 12.68 7.16
N PHE A 78 -4.05 11.75 7.33
CA PHE A 78 -5.39 11.92 6.81
C PHE A 78 -6.49 12.02 7.87
N LEU A 79 -6.19 11.77 9.11
CA LEU A 79 -7.19 11.82 10.18
C LEU A 79 -7.29 13.22 10.84
#